data_5008075e325231597ab6be06abf73f6d
#
_entry.id   5008075e325231597ab6be06abf73f6d
#
_cell.length_a   1.000
_cell.length_b   1.000
_cell.length_c   1.000
_cell.angle_alpha   90.00
_cell.angle_beta   90.00
_cell.angle_gamma   90.00
#
_symmetry.space_group_name_H-M   'P 1'
#
loop_
_entity.id
_entity.type
_entity.pdbx_description
1 polymer ?
#
loop_
_entity_poly.entity_id
_entity_poly.type
_entity_poly.pdbx_seq_one_letter_code
_entity_poly.pdbx_strand_id
1 'polypeptide(L)'
;SICDYYKREYGVGYKPTDIVVTMGASEALTMTFTTIIDPGDEILIAEPFYSNYQTFALVRGGNIRPIPTSSKEGYRYAAKDKLEAALTDKTKAIVCINPGNPTGLALTTEEMDVIADFVIENDLWLIADEAYREYVYDGMKPRSFANIDRLKENLIVIDSVSKRFSACGARIGFVASKNEEFMTGIIKLAQSRLCVSTLEQIGSTELFKLPSSYYEEMKEEYCKRRDAAYEEIMKIPDVICHKPGGAFYMMV
;
A
#
# COMPACT_ATOMS: atom_id res chain seq x y z
N SER A 1 -18.94 6.83 2.84
CA SER A 1 -18.03 6.83 3.99
C SER A 1 -16.56 6.84 3.56
N ILE A 2 -16.09 5.93 2.66
CA ILE A 2 -14.69 5.93 2.20
C ILE A 2 -14.34 7.25 1.51
N CYS A 3 -15.17 7.75 0.59
CA CYS A 3 -14.95 9.04 -0.07
C CYS A 3 -14.85 10.19 0.94
N ASP A 4 -15.74 10.22 1.93
CA ASP A 4 -15.75 11.25 2.98
C ASP A 4 -14.50 11.17 3.86
N TYR A 5 -14.06 9.96 4.17
CA TYR A 5 -12.82 9.72 4.91
C TYR A 5 -11.61 10.27 4.15
N TYR A 6 -11.43 9.92 2.86
CA TYR A 6 -10.31 10.43 2.07
C TYR A 6 -10.34 11.94 1.91
N LYS A 7 -11.53 12.53 1.75
CA LYS A 7 -11.69 13.98 1.68
C LYS A 7 -11.32 14.66 3.00
N ARG A 8 -11.76 14.09 4.14
CA ARG A 8 -11.52 14.66 5.48
C ARG A 8 -10.05 14.55 5.89
N GLU A 9 -9.45 13.35 5.76
CA GLU A 9 -8.11 13.09 6.28
C GLU A 9 -7.00 13.50 5.30
N TYR A 10 -7.24 13.40 3.98
CA TYR A 10 -6.19 13.58 2.96
C TYR A 10 -6.51 14.69 1.95
N GLY A 11 -7.68 15.29 1.99
CA GLY A 11 -8.10 16.27 0.98
C GLY A 11 -8.37 15.67 -0.40
N VAL A 12 -8.40 14.33 -0.53
CA VAL A 12 -8.58 13.63 -1.80
C VAL A 12 -10.04 13.46 -2.12
N GLY A 13 -10.48 14.00 -3.26
CA GLY A 13 -11.86 13.87 -3.75
C GLY A 13 -12.03 12.63 -4.63
N TYR A 14 -12.45 11.51 -4.03
CA TYR A 14 -12.96 10.35 -4.76
C TYR A 14 -14.48 10.44 -4.94
N LYS A 15 -14.96 9.94 -6.08
CA LYS A 15 -16.38 9.67 -6.32
C LYS A 15 -16.69 8.21 -5.95
N PRO A 16 -17.94 7.84 -5.68
CA PRO A 16 -18.32 6.43 -5.47
C PRO A 16 -17.93 5.51 -6.64
N THR A 17 -17.89 6.04 -7.87
CA THR A 17 -17.46 5.32 -9.08
C THR A 17 -15.96 5.02 -9.13
N ASP A 18 -15.17 5.75 -8.36
CA ASP A 18 -13.71 5.59 -8.30
C ASP A 18 -13.30 4.50 -7.30
N ILE A 19 -14.26 3.85 -6.62
CA ILE A 19 -14.00 2.90 -5.53
C ILE A 19 -14.84 1.64 -5.70
N VAL A 20 -14.19 0.48 -5.58
CA VAL A 20 -14.87 -0.82 -5.47
C VAL A 20 -14.49 -1.47 -4.15
N VAL A 21 -15.51 -1.81 -3.34
CA VAL A 21 -15.33 -2.52 -2.07
C VAL A 21 -15.03 -3.99 -2.35
N THR A 22 -14.06 -4.56 -1.60
CA THR A 22 -13.54 -5.91 -1.79
C THR A 22 -13.49 -6.70 -0.47
N MET A 23 -13.33 -8.02 -0.56
CA MET A 23 -13.13 -8.91 0.59
C MET A 23 -11.70 -8.77 1.15
N GLY A 24 -11.41 -7.58 1.73
CA GLY A 24 -10.07 -7.19 2.17
C GLY A 24 -9.15 -6.80 1.02
N ALA A 25 -7.96 -6.30 1.37
CA ALA A 25 -6.93 -5.89 0.39
C ALA A 25 -6.49 -7.04 -0.53
N SER A 26 -6.55 -8.30 -0.08
CA SER A 26 -6.15 -9.45 -0.89
C SER A 26 -7.01 -9.61 -2.15
N GLU A 27 -8.33 -9.43 -2.05
CA GLU A 27 -9.19 -9.46 -3.23
C GLU A 27 -8.95 -8.22 -4.12
N ALA A 28 -8.76 -7.05 -3.52
CA ALA A 28 -8.40 -5.84 -4.26
C ALA A 28 -7.13 -6.05 -5.10
N LEU A 29 -6.08 -6.63 -4.51
CA LEU A 29 -4.84 -6.99 -5.21
C LEU A 29 -5.09 -8.03 -6.31
N THR A 30 -5.85 -9.10 -6.01
CA THR A 30 -6.19 -10.12 -7.02
C THR A 30 -6.90 -9.51 -8.22
N MET A 31 -7.91 -8.65 -7.99
CA MET A 31 -8.63 -7.98 -9.07
C MET A 31 -7.71 -7.02 -9.83
N THR A 32 -6.86 -6.26 -9.14
CA THR A 32 -5.90 -5.35 -9.74
C THR A 32 -4.95 -6.09 -10.68
N PHE A 33 -4.27 -7.13 -10.19
CA PHE A 33 -3.36 -7.93 -11.01
C PHE A 33 -4.09 -8.61 -12.19
N THR A 34 -5.35 -9.02 -11.98
CA THR A 34 -6.15 -9.59 -13.07
C THR A 34 -6.45 -8.58 -14.18
N THR A 35 -6.58 -7.32 -13.82
CA THR A 35 -6.97 -6.25 -14.76
C THR A 35 -5.79 -5.72 -15.55
N ILE A 36 -4.58 -5.68 -14.97
CA ILE A 36 -3.43 -4.97 -15.57
C ILE A 36 -2.29 -5.88 -16.03
N ILE A 37 -2.27 -7.17 -15.64
CA ILE A 37 -1.13 -8.07 -15.92
C ILE A 37 -1.50 -9.07 -16.99
N ASP A 38 -0.69 -9.12 -18.03
CA ASP A 38 -0.66 -10.15 -19.05
C ASP A 38 0.46 -11.19 -18.78
N PRO A 39 0.36 -12.41 -19.30
CA PRO A 39 1.41 -13.41 -19.13
C PRO A 39 2.77 -12.92 -19.66
N GLY A 40 3.77 -12.95 -18.79
CA GLY A 40 5.13 -12.50 -19.08
C GLY A 40 5.45 -11.08 -18.61
N ASP A 41 4.46 -10.30 -18.19
CA ASP A 41 4.69 -8.98 -17.58
C ASP A 41 5.48 -9.07 -16.28
N GLU A 42 6.24 -8.02 -15.99
CA GLU A 42 7.04 -7.88 -14.78
C GLU A 42 6.48 -6.78 -13.88
N ILE A 43 6.49 -7.06 -12.57
CA ILE A 43 6.04 -6.15 -11.53
C ILE A 43 7.22 -5.85 -10.61
N LEU A 44 7.62 -4.59 -10.53
CA LEU A 44 8.66 -4.13 -9.62
C LEU A 44 8.13 -4.10 -8.20
N ILE A 45 8.94 -4.58 -7.24
CA ILE A 45 8.66 -4.47 -5.81
C ILE A 45 9.97 -4.49 -5.02
N ALA A 46 10.10 -3.60 -4.03
CA ALA A 46 11.28 -3.58 -3.16
C ALA A 46 11.31 -4.81 -2.24
N GLU A 47 12.44 -5.50 -2.18
CA GLU A 47 12.63 -6.66 -1.30
C GLU A 47 13.33 -6.27 0.02
N PRO A 48 12.99 -6.94 1.15
CA PRO A 48 11.98 -7.99 1.29
C PRO A 48 10.55 -7.42 1.25
N PHE A 49 9.63 -8.21 0.75
CA PHE A 49 8.22 -7.83 0.62
C PHE A 49 7.28 -8.95 1.14
N TYR A 50 6.02 -8.61 1.32
CA TYR A 50 4.98 -9.57 1.69
C TYR A 50 4.78 -10.61 0.59
N SER A 51 5.07 -11.88 0.91
CA SER A 51 5.18 -12.98 -0.06
C SER A 51 3.97 -13.21 -0.97
N ASN A 52 2.78 -12.81 -0.53
CA ASN A 52 1.56 -12.99 -1.31
C ASN A 52 1.54 -12.20 -2.63
N TYR A 53 2.33 -11.13 -2.77
CA TYR A 53 2.44 -10.43 -4.06
C TYR A 53 2.96 -11.36 -5.15
N GLN A 54 3.94 -12.22 -4.82
CA GLN A 54 4.44 -13.21 -5.76
C GLN A 54 3.32 -14.18 -6.20
N THR A 55 2.48 -14.61 -5.27
CA THR A 55 1.35 -15.50 -5.59
C THR A 55 0.35 -14.79 -6.50
N PHE A 56 0.01 -13.54 -6.22
CA PHE A 56 -0.91 -12.77 -7.06
C PHE A 56 -0.39 -12.59 -8.49
N ALA A 57 0.90 -12.30 -8.65
CA ALA A 57 1.54 -12.19 -9.97
C ALA A 57 1.53 -13.53 -10.72
N LEU A 58 2.02 -14.60 -10.07
CA LEU A 58 2.15 -15.94 -10.68
C LEU A 58 0.82 -16.49 -11.20
N VAL A 59 -0.27 -16.32 -10.45
CA VAL A 59 -1.61 -16.79 -10.85
C VAL A 59 -2.07 -16.13 -12.17
N ARG A 60 -1.48 -15.00 -12.55
CA ARG A 60 -1.75 -14.29 -13.80
C ARG A 60 -0.68 -14.49 -14.88
N GLY A 61 0.32 -15.32 -14.59
CA GLY A 61 1.45 -15.54 -15.50
C GLY A 61 2.45 -14.39 -15.51
N GLY A 62 2.31 -13.42 -14.60
CA GLY A 62 3.27 -12.35 -14.40
C GLY A 62 4.42 -12.76 -13.48
N ASN A 63 5.47 -11.96 -13.46
CA ASN A 63 6.67 -12.20 -12.66
C ASN A 63 6.95 -11.04 -11.71
N ILE A 64 7.41 -11.34 -10.51
CA ILE A 64 7.98 -10.30 -9.64
C ILE A 64 9.43 -10.06 -10.05
N ARG A 65 9.77 -8.79 -10.25
CA ARG A 65 11.13 -8.33 -10.41
C ARG A 65 11.52 -7.51 -9.19
N PRO A 66 12.38 -8.05 -8.31
CA PRO A 66 12.74 -7.37 -7.06
C PRO A 66 13.61 -6.14 -7.32
N ILE A 67 13.38 -5.08 -6.56
CA ILE A 67 14.30 -3.96 -6.39
C ILE A 67 15.15 -4.27 -5.17
N PRO A 68 16.46 -4.50 -5.31
CA PRO A 68 17.32 -4.84 -4.19
C PRO A 68 17.39 -3.73 -3.16
N THR A 69 17.32 -4.10 -1.88
CA THR A 69 17.51 -3.18 -0.75
C THR A 69 18.49 -3.74 0.27
N SER A 70 18.89 -2.92 1.23
CA SER A 70 19.83 -3.30 2.29
C SER A 70 19.33 -2.86 3.65
N SER A 71 19.45 -3.74 4.66
CA SER A 71 19.19 -3.39 6.05
C SER A 71 20.10 -2.27 6.55
N LYS A 72 21.32 -2.17 6.03
CA LYS A 72 22.26 -1.08 6.37
C LYS A 72 21.80 0.29 5.89
N GLU A 73 20.99 0.32 4.81
CA GLU A 73 20.42 1.53 4.22
C GLU A 73 18.95 1.75 4.64
N GLY A 74 18.46 0.99 5.63
CA GLY A 74 17.07 1.08 6.09
C GLY A 74 16.05 0.65 5.04
N TYR A 75 16.44 -0.25 4.13
CA TYR A 75 15.60 -0.79 3.03
C TYR A 75 15.11 0.27 2.04
N ARG A 76 15.80 1.42 1.91
CA ARG A 76 15.40 2.50 0.99
C ARG A 76 15.68 2.11 -0.46
N TYR A 77 14.66 2.34 -1.31
CA TYR A 77 14.67 1.96 -2.72
C TYR A 77 14.24 3.09 -3.67
N ALA A 78 13.64 4.14 -3.14
CA ALA A 78 13.09 5.25 -3.93
C ALA A 78 14.19 6.21 -4.40
N ALA A 79 15.18 5.69 -5.09
CA ALA A 79 16.22 6.45 -5.77
C ALA A 79 16.14 6.16 -7.28
N LYS A 80 16.28 7.19 -8.12
CA LYS A 80 16.05 7.10 -9.56
C LYS A 80 16.92 6.02 -10.21
N ASP A 81 18.18 5.97 -9.87
CA ASP A 81 19.14 4.97 -10.36
C ASP A 81 18.76 3.52 -9.99
N LYS A 82 18.26 3.30 -8.77
CA LYS A 82 17.78 1.98 -8.33
C LYS A 82 16.53 1.54 -9.08
N LEU A 83 15.60 2.46 -9.30
CA LEU A 83 14.36 2.20 -10.03
C LEU A 83 14.64 1.92 -11.51
N GLU A 84 15.48 2.74 -12.14
CA GLU A 84 15.88 2.56 -13.55
C GLU A 84 16.66 1.26 -13.77
N ALA A 85 17.54 0.86 -12.85
CA ALA A 85 18.27 -0.41 -12.94
C ALA A 85 17.34 -1.65 -12.85
N ALA A 86 16.17 -1.52 -12.24
CA ALA A 86 15.18 -2.58 -12.17
C ALA A 86 14.22 -2.61 -13.37
N LEU A 87 14.13 -1.53 -14.15
CA LEU A 87 13.21 -1.39 -15.28
C LEU A 87 13.60 -2.32 -16.44
N THR A 88 12.60 -2.88 -17.11
CA THR A 88 12.74 -3.61 -18.38
C THR A 88 11.59 -3.23 -19.32
N ASP A 89 11.68 -3.71 -20.56
CA ASP A 89 10.62 -3.60 -21.59
C ASP A 89 9.34 -4.38 -21.23
N LYS A 90 9.41 -5.27 -20.23
CA LYS A 90 8.28 -6.05 -19.71
C LYS A 90 7.67 -5.46 -18.42
N THR A 91 8.28 -4.42 -17.89
CA THR A 91 7.79 -3.80 -16.65
C THR A 91 6.42 -3.16 -16.89
N LYS A 92 5.41 -3.60 -16.14
CA LYS A 92 4.04 -3.13 -16.26
C LYS A 92 3.62 -2.26 -15.07
N ALA A 93 4.13 -2.58 -13.89
CA ALA A 93 3.73 -1.92 -12.66
C ALA A 93 4.85 -1.90 -11.63
N ILE A 94 4.76 -0.98 -10.68
CA ILE A 94 5.48 -1.01 -9.42
C ILE A 94 4.50 -1.13 -8.25
N VAL A 95 4.77 -2.05 -7.32
CA VAL A 95 4.03 -2.14 -6.04
C VAL A 95 4.79 -1.37 -4.99
N CYS A 96 4.13 -0.41 -4.39
CA CYS A 96 4.65 0.39 -3.30
C CYS A 96 3.81 0.15 -2.04
N ILE A 97 4.42 -0.50 -1.03
CA ILE A 97 3.78 -0.74 0.26
C ILE A 97 4.25 0.37 1.20
N ASN A 98 3.36 1.27 1.59
CA ASN A 98 3.77 2.42 2.41
C ASN A 98 2.78 2.70 3.55
N PRO A 99 3.25 2.53 4.81
CA PRO A 99 4.54 1.96 5.27
C PRO A 99 4.72 0.48 4.96
N GLY A 100 5.98 0.05 4.85
CA GLY A 100 6.40 -1.25 4.34
C GLY A 100 6.15 -2.44 5.27
N ASN A 101 5.67 -3.53 4.70
CA ASN A 101 5.63 -4.86 5.29
C ASN A 101 6.57 -5.77 4.49
N PRO A 102 7.66 -6.32 5.09
CA PRO A 102 7.97 -6.40 6.53
C PRO A 102 8.98 -5.37 7.04
N THR A 103 9.44 -4.43 6.23
CA THR A 103 10.61 -3.58 6.55
C THR A 103 10.35 -2.48 7.57
N GLY A 104 9.08 -2.07 7.74
CA GLY A 104 8.74 -0.90 8.54
C GLY A 104 9.20 0.43 7.92
N LEU A 105 9.68 0.42 6.67
CA LEU A 105 10.05 1.63 5.94
C LEU A 105 8.82 2.52 5.76
N ALA A 106 8.91 3.79 6.16
CA ALA A 106 7.97 4.83 5.77
C ALA A 106 8.67 5.75 4.77
N LEU A 107 8.07 5.93 3.60
CA LEU A 107 8.61 6.80 2.55
C LEU A 107 8.42 8.27 2.92
N THR A 108 9.43 9.08 2.62
CA THR A 108 9.31 10.53 2.71
C THR A 108 8.47 11.09 1.55
N THR A 109 8.10 12.35 1.65
CA THR A 109 7.39 13.03 0.55
C THR A 109 8.21 13.03 -0.73
N GLU A 110 9.51 13.31 -0.61
CA GLU A 110 10.45 13.36 -1.73
C GLU A 110 10.60 11.99 -2.39
N GLU A 111 10.67 10.93 -1.60
CA GLU A 111 10.72 9.56 -2.11
C GLU A 111 9.44 9.15 -2.83
N MET A 112 8.28 9.57 -2.31
CA MET A 112 7.00 9.35 -3.01
C MET A 112 6.96 10.12 -4.34
N ASP A 113 7.51 11.32 -4.40
CA ASP A 113 7.60 12.11 -5.63
C ASP A 113 8.54 11.48 -6.66
N VAL A 114 9.69 10.92 -6.24
CA VAL A 114 10.61 10.17 -7.12
C VAL A 114 9.92 8.95 -7.74
N ILE A 115 9.17 8.18 -6.94
CA ILE A 115 8.40 7.03 -7.46
C ILE A 115 7.32 7.50 -8.44
N ALA A 116 6.64 8.60 -8.13
CA ALA A 116 5.60 9.16 -8.99
C ALA A 116 6.15 9.57 -10.36
N ASP A 117 7.28 10.28 -10.38
CA ASP A 117 7.92 10.71 -11.62
C ASP A 117 8.41 9.50 -12.44
N PHE A 118 9.03 8.51 -11.80
CA PHE A 118 9.44 7.26 -12.45
C PHE A 118 8.26 6.52 -13.12
N VAL A 119 7.13 6.44 -12.42
CA VAL A 119 5.90 5.79 -12.93
C VAL A 119 5.37 6.51 -14.17
N ILE A 120 5.32 7.84 -14.13
CA ILE A 120 4.81 8.67 -15.23
C ILE A 120 5.78 8.65 -16.43
N GLU A 121 7.08 8.80 -16.18
CA GLU A 121 8.11 8.80 -17.23
C GLU A 121 8.14 7.49 -18.03
N ASN A 122 7.73 6.36 -17.41
CA ASN A 122 7.79 5.03 -18.02
C ASN A 122 6.40 4.42 -18.33
N ASP A 123 5.33 5.20 -18.20
CA ASP A 123 3.94 4.76 -18.45
C ASP A 123 3.55 3.47 -17.69
N LEU A 124 3.94 3.40 -16.41
CA LEU A 124 3.68 2.26 -15.53
C LEU A 124 2.43 2.47 -14.69
N TRP A 125 1.91 1.39 -14.12
CA TRP A 125 0.96 1.46 -13.01
C TRP A 125 1.68 1.55 -11.67
N LEU A 126 1.22 2.45 -10.79
CA LEU A 126 1.58 2.45 -9.37
C LEU A 126 0.48 1.75 -8.57
N ILE A 127 0.78 0.59 -8.00
CA ILE A 127 -0.09 -0.10 -7.05
C ILE A 127 0.37 0.33 -5.64
N ALA A 128 -0.35 1.26 -5.04
CA ALA A 128 -0.07 1.76 -3.70
C ALA A 128 -0.86 0.96 -2.66
N ASP A 129 -0.20 0.02 -1.98
CA ASP A 129 -0.79 -0.66 -0.82
C ASP A 129 -0.60 0.21 0.42
N GLU A 130 -1.68 0.81 0.86
CA GLU A 130 -1.72 1.77 1.95
C GLU A 130 -2.38 1.20 3.23
N ALA A 131 -2.42 -0.12 3.37
CA ALA A 131 -3.05 -0.78 4.51
C ALA A 131 -2.48 -0.35 5.88
N TYR A 132 -1.24 0.13 5.91
CA TYR A 132 -0.54 0.59 7.11
C TYR A 132 -0.39 2.12 7.17
N ARG A 133 -0.99 2.90 6.29
CA ARG A 133 -0.78 4.34 6.13
C ARG A 133 -0.85 5.14 7.43
N GLU A 134 -1.74 4.77 8.35
CA GLU A 134 -1.92 5.47 9.63
C GLU A 134 -0.80 5.16 10.65
N TYR A 135 -0.02 4.11 10.43
CA TYR A 135 1.07 3.71 11.31
C TYR A 135 2.38 4.36 10.85
N VAL A 136 2.53 5.65 11.09
CA VAL A 136 3.78 6.39 10.90
C VAL A 136 4.20 7.05 12.21
N TYR A 137 5.50 7.09 12.47
CA TYR A 137 6.08 7.45 13.75
C TYR A 137 6.99 8.68 13.65
N ASP A 138 7.55 9.11 14.78
CA ASP A 138 8.58 10.14 14.87
C ASP A 138 8.18 11.47 14.20
N GLY A 139 6.92 11.87 14.38
CA GLY A 139 6.38 13.13 13.85
C GLY A 139 6.01 13.09 12.36
N MET A 140 6.20 11.98 11.68
CA MET A 140 5.72 11.84 10.30
C MET A 140 4.19 11.91 10.23
N LYS A 141 3.70 12.56 9.18
CA LYS A 141 2.27 12.62 8.89
C LYS A 141 1.89 11.53 7.87
N PRO A 142 0.77 10.82 8.08
CA PRO A 142 0.24 9.91 7.08
C PRO A 142 0.00 10.65 5.77
N ARG A 143 0.45 10.07 4.65
CA ARG A 143 0.24 10.60 3.30
C ARG A 143 -0.17 9.48 2.37
N SER A 144 -1.10 9.76 1.47
CA SER A 144 -1.48 8.86 0.39
C SER A 144 -0.79 9.26 -0.91
N PHE A 145 -0.47 8.29 -1.77
CA PHE A 145 -0.08 8.59 -3.16
C PHE A 145 -1.20 9.30 -3.93
N ALA A 146 -2.44 9.16 -3.49
CA ALA A 146 -3.58 9.90 -4.04
C ALA A 146 -3.49 11.43 -3.84
N ASN A 147 -2.57 11.92 -2.98
CA ASN A 147 -2.26 13.34 -2.86
C ASN A 147 -1.38 13.89 -4.00
N ILE A 148 -0.87 13.04 -4.87
CA ILE A 148 -0.01 13.41 -6.00
C ILE A 148 -0.87 13.47 -7.26
N ASP A 149 -1.43 14.63 -7.57
CA ASP A 149 -2.42 14.79 -8.65
C ASP A 149 -1.95 14.30 -10.02
N ARG A 150 -0.65 14.44 -10.33
CA ARG A 150 -0.08 13.98 -11.60
C ARG A 150 -0.12 12.46 -11.79
N LEU A 151 -0.30 11.68 -10.71
CA LEU A 151 -0.43 10.21 -10.75
C LEU A 151 -1.84 9.70 -11.07
N LYS A 152 -2.84 10.57 -11.10
CA LYS A 152 -4.26 10.18 -11.10
C LYS A 152 -4.65 9.08 -12.09
N GLU A 153 -4.03 9.06 -13.28
CA GLU A 153 -4.32 8.08 -14.33
C GLU A 153 -3.53 6.77 -14.17
N ASN A 154 -2.41 6.80 -13.45
CA ASN A 154 -1.50 5.68 -13.26
C ASN A 154 -1.63 5.04 -11.87
N LEU A 155 -2.45 5.62 -10.97
CA LEU A 155 -2.52 5.22 -9.57
C LEU A 155 -3.67 4.25 -9.29
N ILE A 156 -3.33 3.18 -8.60
CA ILE A 156 -4.26 2.22 -8.00
C ILE A 156 -3.97 2.17 -6.51
N VAL A 157 -4.91 2.63 -5.69
CA VAL A 157 -4.79 2.55 -4.22
C VAL A 157 -5.49 1.31 -3.72
N ILE A 158 -4.78 0.54 -2.90
CA ILE A 158 -5.30 -0.62 -2.18
C ILE A 158 -5.30 -0.30 -0.69
N ASP A 159 -6.44 -0.50 -0.04
CA ASP A 159 -6.56 -0.23 1.40
C ASP A 159 -7.61 -1.15 2.05
N SER A 160 -7.65 -1.20 3.39
CA SER A 160 -8.61 -2.02 4.12
C SER A 160 -8.85 -1.54 5.55
N VAL A 161 -9.95 -2.00 6.15
CA VAL A 161 -10.23 -1.80 7.58
C VAL A 161 -9.37 -2.70 8.48
N SER A 162 -8.67 -3.67 7.91
CA SER A 162 -8.02 -4.78 8.63
C SER A 162 -7.01 -4.31 9.66
N LYS A 163 -6.13 -3.38 9.30
CA LYS A 163 -5.02 -2.94 10.17
C LYS A 163 -5.40 -1.70 10.96
N ARG A 164 -5.80 -0.66 10.25
CA ARG A 164 -6.19 0.63 10.81
C ARG A 164 -7.22 0.54 11.93
N PHE A 165 -8.18 -0.35 11.83
CA PHE A 165 -9.27 -0.50 12.80
C PHE A 165 -9.22 -1.84 13.56
N SER A 166 -8.12 -2.59 13.46
CA SER A 166 -7.99 -3.93 14.05
C SER A 166 -9.15 -4.87 13.68
N ALA A 167 -9.77 -4.64 12.51
CA ALA A 167 -10.97 -5.33 12.03
C ALA A 167 -10.64 -6.35 10.92
N CYS A 168 -9.57 -7.12 11.10
CA CYS A 168 -9.10 -8.06 10.07
C CYS A 168 -10.11 -9.17 9.74
N GLY A 169 -10.96 -9.55 10.71
CA GLY A 169 -12.04 -10.52 10.52
C GLY A 169 -13.23 -9.99 9.72
N ALA A 170 -13.44 -8.68 9.63
CA ALA A 170 -14.53 -8.09 8.86
C ALA A 170 -14.38 -8.29 7.34
N ARG A 171 -13.19 -8.57 6.85
CA ARG A 171 -12.91 -8.81 5.43
C ARG A 171 -13.40 -7.68 4.53
N ILE A 172 -13.21 -6.43 4.92
CA ILE A 172 -13.52 -5.24 4.13
C ILE A 172 -12.23 -4.55 3.72
N GLY A 173 -12.06 -4.38 2.41
CA GLY A 173 -11.04 -3.59 1.76
C GLY A 173 -11.64 -2.88 0.56
N PHE A 174 -10.81 -2.21 -0.19
CA PHE A 174 -11.23 -1.56 -1.43
C PHE A 174 -10.04 -1.32 -2.35
N VAL A 175 -10.36 -1.19 -3.63
CA VAL A 175 -9.50 -0.63 -4.66
C VAL A 175 -10.06 0.73 -5.05
N ALA A 176 -9.20 1.73 -5.21
CA ALA A 176 -9.57 3.06 -5.66
C ALA A 176 -8.64 3.55 -6.77
N SER A 177 -9.21 4.09 -7.83
CA SER A 177 -8.49 4.73 -8.93
C SER A 177 -9.36 5.78 -9.60
N LYS A 178 -8.74 6.80 -10.19
CA LYS A 178 -9.43 7.78 -11.04
C LYS A 178 -9.37 7.42 -12.53
N ASN A 179 -8.65 6.36 -12.88
CA ASN A 179 -8.60 5.83 -14.24
C ASN A 179 -9.90 5.07 -14.56
N GLU A 180 -10.71 5.60 -15.46
CA GLU A 180 -12.03 5.06 -15.79
C GLU A 180 -11.97 3.69 -16.49
N GLU A 181 -10.95 3.48 -17.33
CA GLU A 181 -10.77 2.21 -18.05
C GLU A 181 -10.42 1.09 -17.06
N PHE A 182 -9.45 1.33 -16.17
CA PHE A 182 -9.10 0.41 -15.10
C PHE A 182 -10.32 0.07 -14.23
N MET A 183 -11.06 1.09 -13.76
CA MET A 183 -12.24 0.88 -12.92
C MET A 183 -13.35 0.11 -13.64
N THR A 184 -13.48 0.27 -14.95
CA THR A 184 -14.41 -0.55 -15.76
C THR A 184 -14.03 -2.04 -15.71
N GLY A 185 -12.74 -2.37 -15.80
CA GLY A 185 -12.22 -3.73 -15.61
C GLY A 185 -12.52 -4.29 -14.22
N ILE A 186 -12.22 -3.51 -13.18
CA ILE A 186 -12.48 -3.88 -11.78
C ILE A 186 -13.98 -4.13 -11.53
N ILE A 187 -14.86 -3.28 -12.06
CA ILE A 187 -16.32 -3.45 -11.91
C ILE A 187 -16.80 -4.76 -12.54
N LYS A 188 -16.30 -5.15 -13.71
CA LYS A 188 -16.65 -6.43 -14.35
C LYS A 188 -16.25 -7.62 -13.48
N LEU A 189 -15.07 -7.59 -12.87
CA LEU A 189 -14.63 -8.62 -11.93
C LEU A 189 -15.49 -8.64 -10.66
N ALA A 190 -15.82 -7.47 -10.11
CA ALA A 190 -16.68 -7.35 -8.94
C ALA A 190 -18.11 -7.87 -9.23
N GLN A 191 -18.65 -7.62 -10.41
CA GLN A 191 -19.95 -8.15 -10.83
C GLN A 191 -19.95 -9.69 -10.93
N SER A 192 -18.86 -10.29 -11.40
CA SER A 192 -18.76 -11.76 -11.49
C SER A 192 -18.69 -12.43 -10.13
N ARG A 193 -18.13 -11.76 -9.13
CA ARG A 193 -18.00 -12.21 -7.73
C ARG A 193 -19.29 -11.95 -6.92
N LEU A 194 -20.15 -11.03 -7.36
CA LEU A 194 -21.31 -10.45 -6.68
C LEU A 194 -20.89 -9.44 -5.59
N CYS A 195 -21.64 -9.34 -4.47
CA CYS A 195 -21.33 -8.34 -3.44
C CYS A 195 -20.45 -8.87 -2.32
N VAL A 196 -19.72 -7.98 -1.67
CA VAL A 196 -19.12 -8.24 -0.35
C VAL A 196 -20.23 -8.24 0.69
N SER A 197 -20.04 -8.97 1.81
CA SER A 197 -21.04 -9.08 2.87
C SER A 197 -21.60 -7.72 3.31
N THR A 198 -22.91 -7.59 3.24
CA THR A 198 -23.61 -6.31 3.52
C THR A 198 -23.49 -5.89 4.98
N LEU A 199 -23.52 -6.85 5.92
CA LEU A 199 -23.40 -6.54 7.35
C LEU A 199 -22.04 -5.92 7.69
N GLU A 200 -20.98 -6.49 7.17
CA GLU A 200 -19.62 -5.99 7.37
C GLU A 200 -19.41 -4.64 6.68
N GLN A 201 -20.02 -4.42 5.52
CA GLN A 201 -19.99 -3.10 4.87
C GLN A 201 -20.69 -2.05 5.74
N ILE A 202 -21.89 -2.33 6.26
CA ILE A 202 -22.63 -1.40 7.14
C ILE A 202 -21.81 -1.12 8.41
N GLY A 203 -21.31 -2.15 9.09
CA GLY A 203 -20.47 -1.99 10.28
C GLY A 203 -19.21 -1.16 10.01
N SER A 204 -18.56 -1.39 8.86
CA SER A 204 -17.35 -0.65 8.50
C SER A 204 -17.61 0.83 8.20
N THR A 205 -18.84 1.24 7.86
CA THR A 205 -19.14 2.67 7.65
C THR A 205 -18.90 3.50 8.90
N GLU A 206 -19.16 2.93 10.08
CA GLU A 206 -18.94 3.61 11.36
C GLU A 206 -17.45 3.77 11.68
N LEU A 207 -16.62 2.79 11.29
CA LEU A 207 -15.17 2.87 11.48
C LEU A 207 -14.57 4.08 10.74
N PHE A 208 -15.01 4.35 9.53
CA PHE A 208 -14.55 5.51 8.74
C PHE A 208 -15.03 6.88 9.28
N LYS A 209 -15.92 6.90 10.26
CA LYS A 209 -16.38 8.12 10.94
C LYS A 209 -15.60 8.43 12.23
N LEU A 210 -14.73 7.52 12.68
CA LEU A 210 -13.91 7.72 13.86
C LEU A 210 -13.10 9.02 13.76
N PRO A 211 -12.94 9.76 14.87
CA PRO A 211 -12.18 11.01 14.87
C PRO A 211 -10.69 10.76 14.72
N SER A 212 -9.94 11.77 14.31
CA SER A 212 -8.48 11.68 14.12
C SER A 212 -7.74 11.33 15.42
N SER A 213 -8.31 11.63 16.61
CA SER A 213 -7.76 11.22 17.90
C SER A 213 -7.60 9.71 18.05
N TYR A 214 -8.47 8.91 17.43
CA TYR A 214 -8.34 7.45 17.39
C TYR A 214 -7.00 7.01 16.78
N TYR A 215 -6.60 7.64 15.69
CA TYR A 215 -5.33 7.33 15.02
C TYR A 215 -4.12 7.81 15.82
N GLU A 216 -4.22 8.94 16.51
CA GLU A 216 -3.16 9.46 17.38
C GLU A 216 -2.90 8.52 18.57
N GLU A 217 -3.95 8.09 19.27
CA GLU A 217 -3.83 7.11 20.38
C GLU A 217 -3.20 5.79 19.89
N MET A 218 -3.65 5.30 18.76
CA MET A 218 -3.09 4.09 18.13
C MET A 218 -1.60 4.26 17.81
N LYS A 219 -1.22 5.37 17.18
CA LYS A 219 0.19 5.66 16.84
C LYS A 219 1.07 5.74 18.08
N GLU A 220 0.62 6.43 19.14
CA GLU A 220 1.36 6.53 20.39
C GLU A 220 1.63 5.16 21.02
N GLU A 221 0.64 4.28 21.06
CA GLU A 221 0.77 2.94 21.61
C GLU A 221 1.77 2.09 20.79
N TYR A 222 1.66 2.09 19.46
CA TYR A 222 2.57 1.34 18.62
C TYR A 222 3.99 1.93 18.58
N CYS A 223 4.13 3.24 18.71
CA CYS A 223 5.42 3.90 18.88
C CYS A 223 6.13 3.42 20.16
N LYS A 224 5.43 3.36 21.29
CA LYS A 224 5.97 2.82 22.57
C LYS A 224 6.40 1.36 22.43
N ARG A 225 5.58 0.52 21.80
CA ARG A 225 5.90 -0.90 21.56
C ARG A 225 7.13 -1.05 20.66
N ARG A 226 7.20 -0.29 19.57
CA ARG A 226 8.36 -0.25 18.68
C ARG A 226 9.63 0.12 19.44
N ASP A 227 9.58 1.20 20.21
CA ASP A 227 10.76 1.73 20.90
C ASP A 227 11.27 0.73 21.94
N ALA A 228 10.37 0.16 22.74
CA ALA A 228 10.74 -0.88 23.71
C ALA A 228 11.36 -2.12 23.03
N ALA A 229 10.77 -2.60 21.95
CA ALA A 229 11.32 -3.74 21.22
C ALA A 229 12.67 -3.41 20.58
N TYR A 230 12.81 -2.23 19.97
CA TYR A 230 14.05 -1.79 19.35
C TYR A 230 15.20 -1.66 20.37
N GLU A 231 14.92 -1.06 21.56
CA GLU A 231 15.90 -0.93 22.63
C GLU A 231 16.42 -2.30 23.13
N GLU A 232 15.55 -3.31 23.24
CA GLU A 232 15.95 -4.66 23.66
C GLU A 232 16.75 -5.38 22.57
N ILE A 233 16.34 -5.27 21.31
CA ILE A 233 17.05 -5.88 20.17
C ILE A 233 18.46 -5.30 20.03
N MET A 234 18.63 -3.99 20.19
CA MET A 234 19.94 -3.33 20.06
C MET A 234 20.94 -3.67 21.18
N LYS A 235 20.51 -4.37 22.23
CA LYS A 235 21.42 -4.94 23.24
C LYS A 235 22.08 -6.25 22.80
N ILE A 236 21.58 -6.88 21.74
CA ILE A 236 22.12 -8.14 21.21
C ILE A 236 23.37 -7.80 20.37
N PRO A 237 24.54 -8.39 20.65
CA PRO A 237 25.75 -8.14 19.87
C PRO A 237 25.58 -8.53 18.40
N ASP A 238 26.22 -7.77 17.51
CA ASP A 238 26.30 -8.02 16.06
C ASP A 238 24.95 -8.04 15.30
N VAL A 239 23.88 -7.54 15.93
CA VAL A 239 22.58 -7.40 15.29
C VAL A 239 22.52 -6.14 14.44
N ILE A 240 21.99 -6.27 13.24
CA ILE A 240 21.62 -5.14 12.39
C ILE A 240 20.09 -5.01 12.40
N CYS A 241 19.60 -3.95 13.00
CA CYS A 241 18.18 -3.64 13.02
C CYS A 241 17.98 -2.15 12.71
N HIS A 242 17.25 -1.86 11.66
CA HIS A 242 16.85 -0.48 11.36
C HIS A 242 15.57 -0.14 12.12
N LYS A 243 15.56 1.02 12.82
CA LYS A 243 14.37 1.45 13.57
C LYS A 243 13.22 1.75 12.60
N PRO A 244 12.09 1.03 12.69
CA PRO A 244 10.98 1.22 11.75
C PRO A 244 10.39 2.64 11.83
N GLY A 245 10.18 3.27 10.68
CA GLY A 245 9.48 4.56 10.57
C GLY A 245 7.97 4.41 10.51
N GLY A 246 7.47 3.19 10.27
CA GLY A 246 6.04 2.92 10.18
C GLY A 246 5.68 1.43 10.27
N ALA A 247 4.41 1.12 10.03
CA ALA A 247 3.82 -0.21 10.21
C ALA A 247 4.03 -0.76 11.64
N PHE A 248 3.95 -2.06 11.84
CA PHE A 248 4.23 -2.71 13.13
C PHE A 248 5.13 -3.95 12.95
N TYR A 249 6.08 -3.83 12.05
CA TYR A 249 7.08 -4.85 11.75
C TYR A 249 8.48 -4.29 12.02
N MET A 250 9.37 -5.18 12.40
CA MET A 250 10.77 -4.90 12.61
C MET A 250 11.59 -6.05 12.05
N MET A 251 12.56 -5.75 11.18
CA MET A 251 13.49 -6.70 10.62
C MET A 251 14.77 -6.73 11.45
N VAL A 252 15.23 -7.92 11.79
CA VAL A 252 16.40 -8.18 12.62
C VAL A 252 17.35 -9.11 11.89
#